data_4c8d649261eca65695ea9640e05ab65f
#
_entry.id   4c8d649261eca65695ea9640e05ab65f
#
_cell.length_a   1.000
_cell.length_b   1.000
_cell.length_c   1.000
_cell.angle_alpha   90.00
_cell.angle_beta   90.00
_cell.angle_gamma   90.00
#
_symmetry.space_group_name_H-M   'P 1'
#
loop_
_entity.id
_entity.type
_entity.pdbx_description
1 polymer ?
#
loop_
_entity_poly.entity_id
_entity_poly.type
_entity_poly.pdbx_seq_one_letter_code
_entity_poly.pdbx_strand_id
1 'polypeptide(L)'
;ALSNPYAFGYFPWMKHHSVPRFTHTFVIEEGGFFQPPFAGRLYGVEPLQGRVVMSEIKGDGSTYRTEDIGYALTSADTWFRPVDIQMGPDGAIYVADFYEQRIDHASHYQGRVSPESGRIYRLSPEGAQCVPEIPGVTPSSWLKAVSSQNKWVRHETIRLIRDHRPEQILPGLKELLKRDSPRALDALWGLHAMQAMSE
;
A
#
# COMPACT_ATOMS: atom_id res chain seq x y z
N ALA A 1 -8.10 -4.71 -26.99
CA ALA A 1 -6.91 -5.03 -26.18
C ALA A 1 -5.69 -4.91 -27.07
N LEU A 2 -4.73 -4.10 -26.68
CA LEU A 2 -3.45 -4.00 -27.39
C LEU A 2 -2.57 -5.16 -26.94
N SER A 3 -2.26 -6.08 -27.87
CA SER A 3 -1.25 -7.09 -27.61
C SER A 3 0.14 -6.44 -27.62
N ASN A 4 0.91 -6.65 -26.59
CA ASN A 4 2.33 -6.32 -26.63
C ASN A 4 3.02 -7.38 -27.51
N PRO A 5 3.64 -7.02 -28.67
CA PRO A 5 4.28 -8.00 -29.56
C PRO A 5 5.48 -8.71 -28.93
N TYR A 6 5.98 -8.21 -27.80
CA TYR A 6 7.08 -8.80 -27.05
C TYR A 6 6.63 -9.64 -25.86
N ALA A 7 5.32 -9.77 -25.62
CA ALA A 7 4.77 -10.62 -24.55
C ALA A 7 4.29 -11.95 -25.10
N PHE A 8 4.49 -13.01 -24.33
CA PHE A 8 3.96 -14.36 -24.65
C PHE A 8 2.46 -14.47 -24.32
N GLY A 9 1.62 -13.75 -25.07
CA GLY A 9 0.18 -13.79 -24.90
C GLY A 9 -0.40 -12.49 -24.28
N TYR A 10 -1.65 -12.58 -23.86
CA TYR A 10 -2.35 -11.48 -23.22
C TYR A 10 -2.16 -11.54 -21.72
N PHE A 11 -1.79 -10.41 -21.10
CA PHE A 11 -1.88 -10.30 -19.66
C PHE A 11 -3.35 -10.36 -19.23
N PRO A 12 -3.70 -11.18 -18.22
CA PRO A 12 -5.05 -11.17 -17.69
C PRO A 12 -5.33 -9.79 -17.08
N TRP A 13 -6.42 -9.20 -17.51
CA TRP A 13 -6.88 -7.94 -16.95
C TRP A 13 -7.56 -8.19 -15.62
N MET A 14 -7.21 -7.41 -14.61
CA MET A 14 -7.98 -7.39 -13.39
C MET A 14 -9.38 -6.83 -13.70
N LYS A 15 -10.40 -7.64 -13.46
CA LYS A 15 -11.79 -7.20 -13.61
C LYS A 15 -12.15 -6.31 -12.42
N HIS A 16 -12.75 -5.19 -12.69
CA HIS A 16 -13.23 -4.28 -11.65
C HIS A 16 -14.66 -3.87 -11.92
N HIS A 17 -15.37 -3.45 -10.89
CA HIS A 17 -16.69 -2.84 -11.02
C HIS A 17 -16.55 -1.54 -11.84
N SER A 18 -17.52 -1.26 -12.70
CA SER A 18 -17.49 -0.07 -13.53
C SER A 18 -17.51 1.19 -12.69
N VAL A 19 -16.41 1.90 -12.70
CA VAL A 19 -16.28 3.22 -12.07
C VAL A 19 -15.98 4.25 -13.14
N PRO A 20 -16.77 5.33 -13.22
CA PRO A 20 -16.65 6.32 -14.29
C PRO A 20 -15.50 7.27 -14.06
N ARG A 21 -14.30 6.74 -13.80
CA ARG A 21 -13.12 7.53 -13.45
C ARG A 21 -11.82 6.77 -13.61
N PHE A 22 -10.74 7.49 -13.47
CA PHE A 22 -9.39 6.99 -13.44
C PHE A 22 -8.86 7.00 -11.99
N THR A 23 -8.51 5.83 -11.47
CA THR A 23 -7.87 5.69 -10.16
C THR A 23 -6.36 5.87 -10.31
N HIS A 24 -5.73 6.59 -9.41
CA HIS A 24 -4.33 6.97 -9.48
C HIS A 24 -3.44 5.98 -8.75
N THR A 25 -3.30 6.11 -7.44
CA THR A 25 -2.57 5.17 -6.58
C THR A 25 -3.53 4.45 -5.64
N PHE A 26 -3.08 3.32 -5.10
CA PHE A 26 -3.86 2.56 -4.15
C PHE A 26 -2.97 1.85 -3.13
N VAL A 27 -3.57 1.46 -2.01
CA VAL A 27 -2.97 0.61 -1.00
C VAL A 27 -3.96 -0.50 -0.63
N ILE A 28 -3.44 -1.68 -0.31
CA ILE A 28 -4.23 -2.74 0.32
C ILE A 28 -3.96 -2.63 1.82
N GLU A 29 -5.03 -2.55 2.62
CA GLU A 29 -4.92 -2.49 4.06
C GLU A 29 -4.40 -3.83 4.59
N GLU A 30 -3.19 -3.84 5.09
CA GLU A 30 -2.50 -4.94 5.74
C GLU A 30 -1.79 -4.43 7.00
N GLY A 31 -2.48 -3.56 7.76
CA GLY A 31 -1.96 -3.00 9.01
C GLY A 31 -2.35 -3.81 10.24
N GLY A 32 -3.31 -4.70 10.11
CA GLY A 32 -3.87 -5.45 11.23
C GLY A 32 -4.63 -4.58 12.23
N PHE A 33 -4.94 -3.36 11.85
CA PHE A 33 -5.47 -2.32 12.71
C PHE A 33 -6.95 -2.04 12.45
N PHE A 34 -7.36 -2.12 11.21
CA PHE A 34 -8.76 -1.97 10.83
C PHE A 34 -9.54 -3.26 11.12
N GLN A 35 -10.82 -3.10 11.45
CA GLN A 35 -11.75 -4.19 11.64
C GLN A 35 -12.73 -4.26 10.46
N PRO A 36 -13.43 -5.38 10.23
CA PRO A 36 -14.49 -5.43 9.23
C PRO A 36 -15.51 -4.30 9.44
N PRO A 37 -16.01 -3.68 8.36
CA PRO A 37 -15.83 -4.04 6.95
C PRO A 37 -14.59 -3.44 6.28
N PHE A 38 -13.73 -2.75 7.00
CA PHE A 38 -12.62 -1.94 6.49
C PHE A 38 -11.32 -2.74 6.32
N ALA A 39 -11.14 -3.81 7.10
CA ALA A 39 -9.94 -4.64 7.07
C ALA A 39 -9.74 -5.37 5.74
N GLY A 40 -8.49 -5.42 5.24
CA GLY A 40 -8.11 -6.16 4.04
C GLY A 40 -8.66 -5.59 2.73
N ARG A 41 -9.11 -4.33 2.72
CA ARG A 41 -9.68 -3.68 1.54
C ARG A 41 -8.61 -2.95 0.74
N LEU A 42 -8.91 -2.75 -0.54
CA LEU A 42 -8.16 -1.84 -1.40
C LEU A 42 -8.73 -0.43 -1.22
N TYR A 43 -7.84 0.52 -0.99
CA TYR A 43 -8.14 1.94 -0.90
C TYR A 43 -7.43 2.66 -2.04
N GLY A 44 -8.20 3.22 -2.97
CA GLY A 44 -7.67 3.89 -4.15
C GLY A 44 -8.03 5.37 -4.17
N VAL A 45 -7.05 6.24 -4.39
CA VAL A 45 -7.31 7.67 -4.54
C VAL A 45 -7.90 7.99 -5.92
N GLU A 46 -8.86 8.88 -5.93
CA GLU A 46 -9.51 9.40 -7.13
C GLU A 46 -9.39 10.93 -7.15
N PRO A 47 -8.31 11.46 -7.73
CA PRO A 47 -8.03 12.90 -7.68
C PRO A 47 -9.06 13.74 -8.43
N LEU A 48 -9.63 13.23 -9.54
CA LEU A 48 -10.52 13.99 -10.39
C LEU A 48 -11.87 14.27 -9.72
N GLN A 49 -12.30 13.41 -8.81
CA GLN A 49 -13.58 13.56 -8.10
C GLN A 49 -13.41 13.80 -6.59
N GLY A 50 -12.16 13.98 -6.14
CA GLY A 50 -11.86 14.34 -4.75
C GLY A 50 -12.35 13.29 -3.74
N ARG A 51 -11.96 12.03 -3.87
CA ARG A 51 -12.39 10.96 -2.97
C ARG A 51 -11.40 9.81 -2.90
N VAL A 52 -11.51 9.00 -1.85
CA VAL A 52 -10.84 7.71 -1.71
C VAL A 52 -11.88 6.60 -1.79
N VAL A 53 -11.74 5.74 -2.77
CA VAL A 53 -12.64 4.60 -3.00
C VAL A 53 -12.17 3.41 -2.22
N MET A 54 -13.11 2.68 -1.63
CA MET A 54 -12.86 1.43 -0.95
C MET A 54 -13.44 0.27 -1.77
N SER A 55 -12.62 -0.74 -2.05
CA SER A 55 -13.01 -1.88 -2.87
C SER A 55 -12.67 -3.20 -2.19
N GLU A 56 -13.52 -4.19 -2.39
CA GLU A 56 -13.24 -5.57 -2.06
C GLU A 56 -12.43 -6.22 -3.18
N ILE A 57 -11.45 -7.05 -2.81
CA ILE A 57 -10.64 -7.82 -3.76
C ILE A 57 -11.07 -9.27 -3.69
N LYS A 58 -11.43 -9.85 -4.83
CA LYS A 58 -11.83 -11.26 -4.95
C LYS A 58 -10.96 -11.97 -5.97
N GLY A 59 -10.55 -13.19 -5.68
CA GLY A 59 -9.87 -14.04 -6.66
C GLY A 59 -10.79 -14.38 -7.85
N ASP A 60 -10.22 -14.40 -9.05
CA ASP A 60 -10.92 -14.76 -10.29
C ASP A 60 -9.99 -15.60 -11.18
N GLY A 61 -9.90 -16.89 -10.89
CA GLY A 61 -8.94 -17.80 -11.53
C GLY A 61 -7.50 -17.41 -11.23
N SER A 62 -6.71 -17.12 -12.26
CA SER A 62 -5.31 -16.67 -12.15
C SER A 62 -5.16 -15.15 -11.97
N THR A 63 -6.26 -14.43 -11.79
CA THR A 63 -6.29 -12.97 -11.61
C THR A 63 -7.20 -12.58 -10.45
N TYR A 64 -7.47 -11.30 -10.32
CA TYR A 64 -8.34 -10.73 -9.31
C TYR A 64 -9.41 -9.85 -9.95
N ARG A 65 -10.50 -9.68 -9.25
CA ARG A 65 -11.51 -8.66 -9.54
C ARG A 65 -11.72 -7.78 -8.32
N THR A 66 -12.08 -6.53 -8.56
CA THR A 66 -12.46 -5.59 -7.50
C THR A 66 -13.94 -5.24 -7.60
N GLU A 67 -14.55 -4.99 -6.46
CA GLU A 67 -15.92 -4.53 -6.34
C GLU A 67 -15.93 -3.33 -5.39
N ASP A 68 -16.39 -2.18 -5.87
CA ASP A 68 -16.45 -0.96 -5.05
C ASP A 68 -17.56 -1.10 -4.01
N ILE A 69 -17.21 -0.88 -2.75
CA ILE A 69 -18.13 -1.03 -1.61
C ILE A 69 -18.43 0.30 -0.91
N GLY A 70 -17.80 1.38 -1.37
CA GLY A 70 -18.04 2.71 -0.83
C GLY A 70 -16.83 3.63 -0.90
N TYR A 71 -16.88 4.68 -0.11
CA TYR A 71 -15.82 5.68 -0.02
C TYR A 71 -15.27 5.73 1.40
N ALA A 72 -13.95 5.67 1.53
CA ALA A 72 -13.26 5.79 2.81
C ALA A 72 -13.07 7.25 3.22
N LEU A 73 -12.96 8.15 2.24
CA LEU A 73 -12.83 9.58 2.46
C LEU A 73 -13.51 10.32 1.31
N THR A 74 -14.35 11.29 1.68
CA THR A 74 -14.97 12.26 0.77
C THR A 74 -14.87 13.65 1.37
N SER A 75 -14.89 14.67 0.52
CA SER A 75 -14.90 16.06 0.98
C SER A 75 -15.91 16.88 0.17
N ALA A 76 -16.58 17.81 0.82
CA ALA A 76 -17.37 18.84 0.15
C ALA A 76 -16.48 19.97 -0.40
N ASP A 77 -15.22 20.01 -0.01
CA ASP A 77 -14.23 20.97 -0.51
C ASP A 77 -13.80 20.55 -1.93
N THR A 78 -14.13 21.38 -2.90
CA THR A 78 -13.83 21.15 -4.33
C THR A 78 -12.34 21.19 -4.66
N TRP A 79 -11.51 21.64 -3.74
CA TRP A 79 -10.04 21.67 -3.87
C TRP A 79 -9.38 20.41 -3.37
N PHE A 80 -10.10 19.54 -2.66
CA PHE A 80 -9.58 18.24 -2.23
C PHE A 80 -9.14 17.39 -3.42
N ARG A 81 -7.85 17.04 -3.46
CA ARG A 81 -7.21 16.29 -4.53
C ARG A 81 -6.30 15.21 -3.96
N PRO A 82 -6.85 14.07 -3.56
CA PRO A 82 -6.05 12.98 -3.04
C PRO A 82 -5.18 12.39 -4.18
N VAL A 83 -3.87 12.48 -4.04
CA VAL A 83 -2.92 12.08 -5.10
C VAL A 83 -2.02 10.92 -4.72
N ASP A 84 -1.84 10.66 -3.44
CA ASP A 84 -1.09 9.50 -2.96
C ASP A 84 -1.70 8.92 -1.69
N ILE A 85 -1.42 7.64 -1.45
CA ILE A 85 -1.98 6.89 -0.32
C ILE A 85 -0.99 5.83 0.13
N GLN A 86 -0.71 5.76 1.43
CA GLN A 86 0.27 4.84 2.02
C GLN A 86 -0.21 4.31 3.37
N MET A 87 0.23 3.09 3.71
CA MET A 87 0.14 2.58 5.09
C MET A 87 1.25 3.19 5.94
N GLY A 88 0.92 3.57 7.17
CA GLY A 88 1.89 4.08 8.13
C GLY A 88 2.41 3.04 9.13
N PRO A 89 3.45 3.39 9.90
CA PRO A 89 4.02 2.53 10.94
C PRO A 89 3.01 2.20 12.06
N ASP A 90 2.00 3.01 12.22
CA ASP A 90 0.93 2.87 13.20
C ASP A 90 -0.29 2.09 12.67
N GLY A 91 -0.18 1.51 11.47
CA GLY A 91 -1.25 0.77 10.81
C GLY A 91 -2.37 1.64 10.24
N ALA A 92 -2.31 2.97 10.37
CA ALA A 92 -3.24 3.88 9.75
C ALA A 92 -2.93 4.08 8.25
N ILE A 93 -3.91 4.57 7.51
CA ILE A 93 -3.74 4.94 6.10
C ILE A 93 -3.57 6.45 6.02
N TYR A 94 -2.53 6.90 5.31
CA TYR A 94 -2.22 8.30 5.07
C TYR A 94 -2.53 8.67 3.64
N VAL A 95 -3.25 9.77 3.44
CA VAL A 95 -3.67 10.28 2.13
C VAL A 95 -3.08 11.66 1.94
N ALA A 96 -2.25 11.82 0.92
CA ALA A 96 -1.72 13.12 0.53
C ALA A 96 -2.74 13.86 -0.33
N ASP A 97 -3.08 15.07 0.08
CA ASP A 97 -3.97 16.00 -0.61
C ASP A 97 -3.13 17.10 -1.26
N PHE A 98 -3.11 17.09 -2.59
CA PHE A 98 -2.43 18.12 -3.38
C PHE A 98 -3.11 19.50 -3.27
N TYR A 99 -4.38 19.51 -2.91
CA TYR A 99 -5.21 20.69 -2.67
C TYR A 99 -5.23 21.69 -3.83
N GLU A 100 -5.75 21.25 -4.95
CA GLU A 100 -5.88 22.05 -6.17
C GLU A 100 -7.30 21.95 -6.75
N GLN A 101 -7.88 23.10 -7.14
CA GLN A 101 -9.20 23.09 -7.75
C GLN A 101 -9.20 22.29 -9.07
N ARG A 102 -8.10 22.32 -9.81
CA ARG A 102 -7.95 21.64 -11.07
C ARG A 102 -6.51 21.19 -11.31
N ILE A 103 -6.34 19.95 -11.69
CA ILE A 103 -5.04 19.40 -12.08
C ILE A 103 -4.90 19.53 -13.59
N ASP A 104 -4.22 20.57 -14.07
CA ASP A 104 -3.82 20.71 -15.47
C ASP A 104 -2.58 21.60 -15.62
N HIS A 105 -1.91 21.47 -16.77
CA HIS A 105 -0.73 22.28 -17.06
C HIS A 105 -1.03 23.80 -17.14
N ALA A 106 -2.22 24.16 -17.60
CA ALA A 106 -2.63 25.56 -17.71
C ALA A 106 -2.74 26.21 -16.34
N SER A 107 -3.19 25.50 -15.32
CA SER A 107 -3.26 26.00 -13.94
C SER A 107 -1.88 26.40 -13.42
N HIS A 108 -0.86 25.59 -13.70
CA HIS A 108 0.53 25.89 -13.32
C HIS A 108 1.06 27.16 -14.00
N TYR A 109 0.95 27.25 -15.33
CA TYR A 109 1.43 28.39 -16.09
C TYR A 109 0.68 29.69 -15.80
N GLN A 110 -0.55 29.61 -15.32
CA GLN A 110 -1.37 30.75 -14.95
C GLN A 110 -1.24 31.14 -13.46
N GLY A 111 -0.34 30.51 -12.72
CA GLY A 111 -0.16 30.78 -11.29
C GLY A 111 -1.36 30.36 -10.43
N ARG A 112 -2.19 29.42 -10.89
CA ARG A 112 -3.36 28.91 -10.17
C ARG A 112 -3.02 27.70 -9.31
N VAL A 113 -1.85 27.69 -8.72
CA VAL A 113 -1.38 26.65 -7.81
C VAL A 113 -1.25 27.25 -6.40
N SER A 114 -1.55 26.45 -5.40
CA SER A 114 -1.45 26.84 -3.99
C SER A 114 -0.43 25.97 -3.25
N PRO A 115 0.88 26.23 -3.42
CA PRO A 115 1.94 25.34 -2.98
C PRO A 115 2.02 25.21 -1.45
N GLU A 116 1.38 26.11 -0.70
CA GLU A 116 1.44 26.13 0.76
C GLU A 116 0.20 25.52 1.43
N SER A 117 -0.75 24.97 0.66
CA SER A 117 -2.05 24.52 1.17
C SER A 117 -2.29 23.03 1.12
N GLY A 118 -1.32 22.24 0.71
CA GLY A 118 -1.39 20.78 0.75
C GLY A 118 -1.60 20.23 2.16
N ARG A 119 -2.24 19.05 2.24
CA ARG A 119 -2.59 18.40 3.51
C ARG A 119 -2.24 16.92 3.47
N ILE A 120 -2.11 16.34 4.66
CA ILE A 120 -2.05 14.89 4.83
C ILE A 120 -3.16 14.48 5.76
N TYR A 121 -4.09 13.68 5.27
CA TYR A 121 -5.13 13.06 6.07
C TYR A 121 -4.68 11.73 6.60
N ARG A 122 -5.09 11.40 7.81
CA ARG A 122 -4.87 10.13 8.46
C ARG A 122 -6.21 9.44 8.69
N LEU A 123 -6.39 8.27 8.09
CA LEU A 123 -7.55 7.43 8.27
C LEU A 123 -7.22 6.35 9.30
N SER A 124 -8.01 6.27 10.35
CA SER A 124 -7.88 5.27 11.43
C SER A 124 -9.25 4.94 12.00
N PRO A 125 -9.43 3.77 12.65
CA PRO A 125 -10.65 3.49 13.38
C PRO A 125 -10.91 4.53 14.46
N GLU A 126 -12.18 4.83 14.70
CA GLU A 126 -12.59 5.78 15.72
C GLU A 126 -12.12 5.33 17.12
N GLY A 127 -11.58 6.26 17.90
CA GLY A 127 -11.08 6.00 19.24
C GLY A 127 -9.80 5.17 19.34
N ALA A 128 -9.24 4.74 18.21
CA ALA A 128 -8.05 3.93 18.23
C ALA A 128 -6.79 4.74 18.55
N GLN A 129 -6.06 4.27 19.55
CA GLN A 129 -4.73 4.79 19.84
C GLN A 129 -3.73 4.07 18.94
N CYS A 130 -3.27 4.77 17.92
CA CYS A 130 -2.30 4.23 16.99
C CYS A 130 -0.89 4.50 17.51
N VAL A 131 -0.27 3.48 18.04
CA VAL A 131 1.14 3.54 18.44
C VAL A 131 1.98 3.04 17.27
N PRO A 132 2.94 3.83 16.77
CA PRO A 132 3.82 3.38 15.72
C PRO A 132 4.61 2.13 16.13
N GLU A 133 4.53 1.07 15.35
CA GLU A 133 5.39 -0.08 15.46
C GLU A 133 6.62 0.16 14.58
N ILE A 134 7.77 0.38 15.20
CA ILE A 134 9.03 0.60 14.49
C ILE A 134 9.91 -0.64 14.69
N PRO A 135 10.52 -1.19 13.61
CA PRO A 135 11.47 -2.27 13.76
C PRO A 135 12.58 -1.88 14.73
N GLY A 136 12.94 -2.77 15.65
CA GLY A 136 14.04 -2.54 16.57
C GLY A 136 15.39 -2.44 15.82
N VAL A 137 16.46 -2.16 16.57
CA VAL A 137 17.80 -1.94 16.00
C VAL A 137 18.68 -3.19 15.99
N THR A 138 18.17 -4.34 16.44
CA THR A 138 18.94 -5.59 16.52
C THR A 138 18.47 -6.61 15.49
N PRO A 139 19.35 -7.49 14.98
CA PRO A 139 18.96 -8.56 14.07
C PRO A 139 17.84 -9.46 14.58
N SER A 140 17.81 -9.75 15.89
CA SER A 140 16.75 -10.56 16.49
C SER A 140 15.38 -9.85 16.47
N SER A 141 15.35 -8.52 16.66
CA SER A 141 14.12 -7.75 16.54
C SER A 141 13.63 -7.70 15.10
N TRP A 142 14.52 -7.66 14.10
CA TRP A 142 14.15 -7.69 12.69
C TRP A 142 13.54 -9.04 12.29
N LEU A 143 14.08 -10.15 12.77
CA LEU A 143 13.49 -11.47 12.51
C LEU A 143 12.03 -11.57 13.01
N LYS A 144 11.72 -10.94 14.16
CA LYS A 144 10.35 -10.81 14.65
C LYS A 144 9.52 -9.89 13.77
N ALA A 145 10.05 -8.73 13.40
CA ALA A 145 9.35 -7.67 12.68
C ALA A 145 9.02 -8.05 11.22
N VAL A 146 9.78 -8.95 10.58
CA VAL A 146 9.44 -9.55 9.27
C VAL A 146 8.09 -10.27 9.31
N SER A 147 7.64 -10.71 10.49
CA SER A 147 6.35 -11.37 10.67
C SER A 147 5.25 -10.45 11.22
N SER A 148 5.47 -9.15 11.30
CA SER A 148 4.48 -8.18 11.77
C SER A 148 3.19 -8.24 10.94
N GLN A 149 2.06 -7.98 11.56
CA GLN A 149 0.80 -7.80 10.87
C GLN A 149 0.84 -6.55 9.97
N ASN A 150 1.55 -5.52 10.40
CA ASN A 150 1.68 -4.28 9.67
C ASN A 150 2.65 -4.41 8.49
N LYS A 151 2.17 -4.25 7.28
CA LYS A 151 2.95 -4.31 6.04
C LYS A 151 4.10 -3.30 6.01
N TRP A 152 3.85 -2.08 6.51
CA TRP A 152 4.90 -1.06 6.57
C TRP A 152 6.08 -1.55 7.41
N VAL A 153 5.81 -2.16 8.56
CA VAL A 153 6.86 -2.71 9.45
C VAL A 153 7.66 -3.81 8.75
N ARG A 154 6.98 -4.72 8.04
CA ARG A 154 7.65 -5.79 7.28
C ARG A 154 8.57 -5.22 6.20
N HIS A 155 8.08 -4.29 5.39
CA HIS A 155 8.85 -3.68 4.31
C HIS A 155 10.04 -2.88 4.83
N GLU A 156 9.85 -2.10 5.89
CA GLU A 156 10.93 -1.36 6.52
C GLU A 156 11.99 -2.31 7.11
N THR A 157 11.54 -3.41 7.71
CA THR A 157 12.45 -4.45 8.20
C THR A 157 13.26 -5.08 7.06
N ILE A 158 12.66 -5.38 5.92
CA ILE A 158 13.38 -5.91 4.76
C ILE A 158 14.40 -4.90 4.24
N ARG A 159 14.07 -3.60 4.26
CA ARG A 159 15.02 -2.53 3.93
C ARG A 159 16.21 -2.53 4.87
N LEU A 160 15.98 -2.60 6.19
CA LEU A 160 17.05 -2.67 7.20
C LEU A 160 17.92 -3.93 7.03
N ILE A 161 17.32 -5.08 6.75
CA ILE A 161 18.01 -6.33 6.45
C ILE A 161 18.92 -6.16 5.23
N ARG A 162 18.44 -5.55 4.16
CA ARG A 162 19.23 -5.26 2.96
C ARG A 162 20.43 -4.36 3.26
N ASP A 163 20.20 -3.31 4.04
CA ASP A 163 21.20 -2.28 4.29
C ASP A 163 22.32 -2.78 5.24
N HIS A 164 21.97 -3.64 6.20
CA HIS A 164 22.90 -4.14 7.22
C HIS A 164 23.40 -5.57 7.01
N ARG A 165 22.69 -6.39 6.22
CA ARG A 165 23.01 -7.79 5.90
C ARG A 165 23.42 -8.65 7.10
N PRO A 166 22.59 -8.75 8.15
CA PRO A 166 22.94 -9.45 9.38
C PRO A 166 22.90 -10.98 9.18
N GLU A 167 24.04 -11.63 9.02
CA GLU A 167 24.11 -13.07 8.78
C GLU A 167 23.42 -13.92 9.87
N GLN A 168 23.35 -13.40 11.08
CA GLN A 168 22.77 -14.07 12.25
C GLN A 168 21.29 -14.44 12.08
N ILE A 169 20.54 -13.72 11.20
CA ILE A 169 19.11 -13.99 10.98
C ILE A 169 18.83 -14.98 9.86
N LEU A 170 19.86 -15.36 9.08
CA LEU A 170 19.70 -16.29 7.95
C LEU A 170 18.98 -17.60 8.32
N PRO A 171 19.37 -18.30 9.41
CA PRO A 171 18.67 -19.51 9.82
C PRO A 171 17.20 -19.26 10.11
N GLY A 172 16.87 -18.15 10.77
CA GLY A 172 15.50 -17.78 11.11
C GLY A 172 14.65 -17.45 9.87
N LEU A 173 15.20 -16.73 8.90
CA LEU A 173 14.51 -16.46 7.63
C LEU A 173 14.26 -17.75 6.85
N LYS A 174 15.24 -18.69 6.80
CA LYS A 174 15.05 -19.99 6.17
C LYS A 174 13.97 -20.84 6.84
N GLU A 175 13.85 -20.76 8.15
CA GLU A 175 12.77 -21.44 8.89
C GLU A 175 11.40 -20.80 8.63
N LEU A 176 11.32 -19.48 8.55
CA LEU A 176 10.08 -18.78 8.17
C LEU A 176 9.63 -19.13 6.76
N LEU A 177 10.58 -19.27 5.83
CA LEU A 177 10.29 -19.63 4.44
C LEU A 177 9.65 -21.03 4.29
N LYS A 178 10.02 -21.98 5.16
CA LYS A 178 9.48 -23.36 5.15
C LYS A 178 8.04 -23.46 5.68
N ARG A 179 7.55 -22.42 6.32
CA ARG A 179 6.20 -22.42 6.90
C ARG A 179 5.15 -22.18 5.80
N ASP A 180 4.07 -22.93 5.86
CA ASP A 180 2.87 -22.63 5.05
C ASP A 180 2.16 -21.41 5.64
N SER A 181 2.64 -20.24 5.29
CA SER A 181 2.21 -18.97 5.86
C SER A 181 2.36 -17.84 4.84
N PRO A 182 1.47 -16.86 4.80
CA PRO A 182 1.66 -15.65 4.00
C PRO A 182 3.00 -14.93 4.26
N ARG A 183 3.58 -15.14 5.45
CA ARG A 183 4.87 -14.54 5.84
C ARG A 183 6.09 -15.24 5.23
N ALA A 184 5.92 -16.42 4.63
CA ALA A 184 6.99 -17.08 3.87
C ALA A 184 7.49 -16.20 2.71
N LEU A 185 6.62 -15.43 2.07
CA LEU A 185 7.01 -14.50 1.02
C LEU A 185 7.88 -13.34 1.56
N ASP A 186 7.53 -12.79 2.72
CA ASP A 186 8.34 -11.74 3.37
C ASP A 186 9.73 -12.28 3.74
N ALA A 187 9.82 -13.54 4.20
CA ALA A 187 11.10 -14.20 4.47
C ALA A 187 11.93 -14.42 3.20
N LEU A 188 11.28 -14.81 2.09
CA LEU A 188 11.93 -14.94 0.77
C LEU A 188 12.53 -13.60 0.33
N TRP A 189 11.78 -12.51 0.45
CA TRP A 189 12.28 -11.18 0.13
C TRP A 189 13.45 -10.76 1.04
N GLY A 190 13.41 -11.12 2.32
CA GLY A 190 14.52 -10.91 3.25
C GLY A 190 15.79 -11.66 2.82
N LEU A 191 15.69 -12.94 2.44
CA LEU A 191 16.81 -13.73 1.93
C LEU A 191 17.35 -13.16 0.61
N HIS A 192 16.47 -12.76 -0.30
CA HIS A 192 16.87 -12.11 -1.55
C HIS A 192 17.60 -10.79 -1.30
N ALA A 193 17.10 -9.96 -0.40
CA ALA A 193 17.72 -8.69 -0.02
C ALA A 193 19.13 -8.87 0.54
N MET A 194 19.40 -9.98 1.21
CA MET A 194 20.72 -10.36 1.71
C MET A 194 21.61 -11.01 0.64
N GLN A 195 21.12 -11.26 -0.56
CA GLN A 195 21.81 -12.04 -1.60
C GLN A 195 22.19 -13.47 -1.11
N ALA A 196 21.37 -14.03 -0.23
CA ALA A 196 21.60 -15.34 0.41
C ALA A 196 20.80 -16.48 -0.23
N MET A 197 20.27 -16.26 -1.42
CA MET A 197 19.62 -17.29 -2.24
C MET A 197 20.68 -17.94 -3.14
N SER A 198 20.94 -19.23 -2.94
CA SER A 198 21.65 -20.06 -3.93
C SER A 198 20.64 -20.56 -4.97
N GLU A 199 21.09 -20.68 -6.21
CA GLU A 199 20.35 -21.40 -7.26
C GLU A 199 20.03 -22.84 -6.86
#